data_da9851f5eca91966560529e2a035520a
#
_entry.id   da9851f5eca91966560529e2a035520a
#
_cell.length_a   1.000
_cell.length_b   1.000
_cell.length_c   1.000
_cell.angle_alpha   90.00
_cell.angle_beta   90.00
_cell.angle_gamma   90.00
#
_symmetry.space_group_name_H-M   'P 1'
#
loop_
_entity.id
_entity.type
_entity.pdbx_description
1 polymer ?
#
loop_
_entity_poly.entity_id
_entity_poly.type
_entity_poly.pdbx_seq_one_letter_code
_entity_poly.pdbx_strand_id
1 'polypeptide(L)'
;IWKGSQGTVTKTEERLIEQVITEYYDVFFNGFNGFTPPQREDLRKSLTIDDRNNKDKANESQSDKAMRIEKEIDEIERRRKELKVETLSFNSFYEYAMQRVPDICHENHIANIDYSTFRYMMKDFYRGGNHDKTLNEDLDSSLFDETFIVFEIDSIKDDPLLFPLVTLIIMDVFLQKMRIKKSRKVLVIEEAWKA
;
A
#
# COMPACT_ATOMS: atom_id res chain seq x y z
N ILE A 1 -7.76 6.25 5.95
CA ILE A 1 -7.86 5.04 6.80
C ILE A 1 -6.78 5.03 7.88
N TRP A 2 -5.49 4.95 7.54
CA TRP A 2 -4.40 4.73 8.49
C TRP A 2 -4.40 5.66 9.72
N LYS A 3 -4.50 6.96 9.52
CA LYS A 3 -4.41 7.95 10.61
C LYS A 3 -5.78 8.36 11.20
N GLY A 4 -6.85 7.79 10.71
CA GLY A 4 -8.20 8.23 11.06
C GLY A 4 -8.51 9.66 10.62
N SER A 5 -9.62 10.21 11.07
CA SER A 5 -10.09 11.55 10.67
C SER A 5 -9.28 12.73 11.24
N GLN A 6 -8.44 12.50 12.24
CA GLN A 6 -7.70 13.58 12.93
C GLN A 6 -6.18 13.51 12.75
N GLY A 7 -5.66 12.43 12.15
CA GLY A 7 -4.23 12.26 11.96
C GLY A 7 -3.76 12.76 10.60
N THR A 8 -2.56 13.35 10.58
CA THR A 8 -1.88 13.75 9.34
C THR A 8 -0.84 12.70 8.95
N VAL A 9 -0.86 12.32 7.68
CA VAL A 9 0.17 11.44 7.10
C VAL A 9 1.40 12.30 6.83
N THR A 10 2.56 11.87 7.31
CA THR A 10 3.84 12.52 7.02
C THR A 10 4.28 12.21 5.59
N LYS A 11 5.15 13.05 5.00
CA LYS A 11 5.71 12.79 3.66
C LYS A 11 6.47 11.46 3.57
N THR A 12 7.09 11.03 4.66
CA THR A 12 7.79 9.73 4.72
C THR A 12 6.80 8.58 4.67
N GLU A 13 5.71 8.67 5.41
CA GLU A 13 4.63 7.67 5.39
C GLU A 13 3.92 7.62 4.04
N GLU A 14 3.67 8.78 3.43
CA GLU A 14 3.10 8.88 2.07
C GLU A 14 3.98 8.14 1.05
N ARG A 15 5.28 8.46 1.01
CA ARG A 15 6.24 7.78 0.13
C ARG A 15 6.36 6.29 0.38
N LEU A 16 6.32 5.88 1.64
CA LEU A 16 6.34 4.47 2.01
C LEU A 16 5.13 3.73 1.42
N ILE A 17 3.93 4.29 1.57
CA ILE A 17 2.71 3.70 1.02
C ILE A 17 2.73 3.69 -0.50
N GLU A 18 3.15 4.78 -1.15
CA GLU A 18 3.32 4.83 -2.60
C GLU A 18 4.28 3.74 -3.09
N GLN A 19 5.40 3.55 -2.40
CA GLN A 19 6.36 2.50 -2.75
C GLN A 19 5.75 1.11 -2.59
N VAL A 20 5.08 0.82 -1.47
CA VAL A 20 4.44 -0.48 -1.22
C VAL A 20 3.38 -0.78 -2.27
N ILE A 21 2.53 0.21 -2.62
CA ILE A 21 1.50 0.07 -3.65
C ILE A 21 2.14 -0.20 -5.01
N THR A 22 3.16 0.57 -5.36
CA THR A 22 3.87 0.40 -6.65
C THR A 22 4.49 -0.98 -6.75
N GLU A 23 5.20 -1.43 -5.72
CA GLU A 23 5.82 -2.76 -5.68
C GLU A 23 4.76 -3.88 -5.68
N TYR A 24 3.61 -3.71 -5.01
CA TYR A 24 2.51 -4.66 -5.02
C TYR A 24 1.96 -4.90 -6.43
N TYR A 25 1.69 -3.83 -7.18
CA TYR A 25 1.23 -3.94 -8.57
C TYR A 25 2.32 -4.51 -9.48
N ASP A 26 3.58 -4.11 -9.28
CA ASP A 26 4.69 -4.63 -10.07
C ASP A 26 4.88 -6.13 -9.87
N VAL A 27 4.78 -6.62 -8.63
CA VAL A 27 4.83 -8.05 -8.32
C VAL A 27 3.66 -8.81 -8.95
N PHE A 28 2.46 -8.23 -8.96
CA PHE A 28 1.29 -8.85 -9.61
C PHE A 28 1.47 -8.97 -11.12
N PHE A 29 1.91 -7.92 -11.81
CA PHE A 29 1.99 -7.90 -13.27
C PHE A 29 3.26 -8.56 -13.82
N ASN A 30 4.39 -8.38 -13.15
CA ASN A 30 5.71 -8.75 -13.67
C ASN A 30 6.42 -9.84 -12.85
N GLY A 31 5.98 -10.05 -11.61
CA GLY A 31 6.74 -10.84 -10.64
C GLY A 31 8.05 -10.14 -10.21
N PHE A 32 8.63 -10.58 -9.12
CA PHE A 32 9.95 -10.12 -8.71
C PHE A 32 11.04 -11.09 -9.21
N ASN A 33 11.86 -10.66 -10.16
CA ASN A 33 12.91 -11.48 -10.80
C ASN A 33 14.31 -11.30 -10.21
N GLY A 34 14.41 -10.58 -9.09
CA GLY A 34 15.68 -10.23 -8.44
C GLY A 34 16.06 -8.77 -8.63
N PHE A 35 17.05 -8.34 -7.86
CA PHE A 35 17.56 -6.97 -7.97
C PHE A 35 18.45 -6.81 -9.19
N THR A 36 18.27 -5.69 -9.89
CA THR A 36 19.23 -5.25 -10.90
C THR A 36 20.56 -4.82 -10.25
N PRO A 37 21.68 -4.82 -10.99
CA PRO A 37 22.96 -4.38 -10.45
C PRO A 37 22.94 -2.99 -9.79
N PRO A 38 22.28 -1.95 -10.36
CA PRO A 38 22.12 -0.67 -9.67
C PRO A 38 21.36 -0.76 -8.35
N GLN A 39 20.26 -1.53 -8.29
CA GLN A 39 19.49 -1.71 -7.06
C GLN A 39 20.30 -2.42 -5.97
N ARG A 40 21.07 -3.45 -6.32
CA ARG A 40 21.99 -4.11 -5.37
C ARG A 40 23.03 -3.13 -4.83
N GLU A 41 23.57 -2.26 -5.69
CA GLU A 41 24.56 -1.27 -5.29
C GLU A 41 23.97 -0.21 -4.34
N ASP A 42 22.75 0.25 -4.61
CA ASP A 42 22.07 1.21 -3.75
C ASP A 42 21.72 0.60 -2.38
N LEU A 43 21.26 -0.65 -2.36
CA LEU A 43 21.01 -1.38 -1.12
C LEU A 43 22.31 -1.61 -0.33
N ARG A 44 23.41 -1.94 -1.01
CA ARG A 44 24.74 -2.08 -0.38
C ARG A 44 25.17 -0.78 0.29
N LYS A 45 25.00 0.37 -0.37
CA LYS A 45 25.30 1.69 0.20
C LYS A 45 24.45 1.96 1.44
N SER A 46 23.14 1.70 1.36
CA SER A 46 22.22 1.88 2.47
C SER A 46 22.64 1.08 3.69
N LEU A 47 22.83 -0.24 3.55
CA LEU A 47 23.27 -1.14 4.63
C LEU A 47 24.65 -0.77 5.19
N THR A 48 25.55 -0.23 4.35
CA THR A 48 26.87 0.26 4.79
C THR A 48 26.76 1.49 5.69
N ILE A 49 25.78 2.36 5.45
CA ILE A 49 25.54 3.55 6.29
C ILE A 49 25.04 3.14 7.67
N ASP A 50 24.14 2.16 7.74
CA ASP A 50 23.61 1.65 9.01
C ASP A 50 24.72 1.09 9.92
N ASP A 51 25.64 0.36 9.34
CA ASP A 51 26.77 -0.18 10.07
C ASP A 51 27.68 0.88 10.71
N ARG A 52 27.81 2.05 10.10
CA ARG A 52 28.61 3.14 10.67
C ARG A 52 28.00 3.72 11.95
N ASN A 53 26.69 3.57 12.07
CA ASN A 53 25.93 4.07 13.23
C ASN A 53 25.86 3.03 14.37
N ASN A 54 26.27 1.81 14.12
CA ASN A 54 26.22 0.70 15.10
C ASN A 54 27.59 0.45 15.71
N LYS A 55 27.79 0.91 16.97
CA LYS A 55 29.07 0.81 17.69
C LYS A 55 29.53 -0.64 17.96
N ASP A 56 28.61 -1.58 18.01
CA ASP A 56 28.93 -2.98 18.29
C ASP A 56 29.66 -3.69 17.15
N LYS A 57 29.63 -3.10 15.94
CA LYS A 57 30.26 -3.62 14.72
C LYS A 57 31.60 -2.92 14.38
N ALA A 58 32.10 -2.06 15.25
CA ALA A 58 33.30 -1.23 14.99
C ALA A 58 34.61 -2.03 14.80
N ASN A 59 34.67 -3.28 15.25
CA ASN A 59 35.87 -4.14 15.22
C ASN A 59 35.86 -5.19 14.10
N GLU A 60 34.87 -5.15 13.21
CA GLU A 60 34.75 -6.10 12.09
C GLU A 60 35.75 -5.75 10.97
N SER A 61 36.41 -6.77 10.37
CA SER A 61 37.27 -6.50 9.23
C SER A 61 36.47 -6.04 8.00
N GLN A 62 37.09 -5.27 7.11
CA GLN A 62 36.41 -4.81 5.89
C GLN A 62 35.90 -5.97 5.01
N SER A 63 36.64 -7.08 4.99
CA SER A 63 36.24 -8.28 4.25
C SER A 63 35.02 -8.95 4.85
N ASP A 64 34.98 -9.11 6.19
CA ASP A 64 33.86 -9.74 6.89
C ASP A 64 32.59 -8.88 6.77
N LYS A 65 32.76 -7.57 6.87
CA LYS A 65 31.68 -6.60 6.66
C LYS A 65 31.08 -6.71 5.26
N ALA A 66 31.90 -6.74 4.22
CA ALA A 66 31.44 -6.87 2.84
C ALA A 66 30.69 -8.19 2.62
N MET A 67 31.21 -9.30 3.16
CA MET A 67 30.56 -10.61 3.07
C MET A 67 29.20 -10.63 3.78
N ARG A 68 29.10 -10.02 4.96
CA ARG A 68 27.86 -9.93 5.72
C ARG A 68 26.80 -9.11 4.98
N ILE A 69 27.18 -7.95 4.41
CA ILE A 69 26.27 -7.08 3.63
C ILE A 69 25.76 -7.84 2.40
N GLU A 70 26.61 -8.54 1.66
CA GLU A 70 26.15 -9.34 0.52
C GLU A 70 25.18 -10.45 0.93
N LYS A 71 25.45 -11.14 2.04
CA LYS A 71 24.53 -12.14 2.59
C LYS A 71 23.19 -11.54 2.99
N GLU A 72 23.18 -10.34 3.54
CA GLU A 72 21.97 -9.62 3.90
C GLU A 72 21.17 -9.21 2.65
N ILE A 73 21.82 -8.73 1.60
CA ILE A 73 21.20 -8.42 0.31
C ILE A 73 20.56 -9.67 -0.30
N ASP A 74 21.27 -10.80 -0.29
CA ASP A 74 20.76 -12.08 -0.82
C ASP A 74 19.54 -12.56 -0.02
N GLU A 75 19.54 -12.36 1.30
CA GLU A 75 18.40 -12.69 2.16
C GLU A 75 17.18 -11.79 1.88
N ILE A 76 17.39 -10.48 1.70
CA ILE A 76 16.33 -9.55 1.31
C ILE A 76 15.75 -9.95 -0.06
N GLU A 77 16.63 -10.27 -1.03
CA GLU A 77 16.20 -10.71 -2.35
C GLU A 77 15.41 -12.01 -2.30
N ARG A 78 15.84 -12.97 -1.48
CA ARG A 78 15.13 -14.23 -1.26
C ARG A 78 13.73 -13.99 -0.69
N ARG A 79 13.61 -13.18 0.37
CA ARG A 79 12.30 -12.84 0.97
C ARG A 79 11.39 -12.15 -0.03
N ARG A 80 11.90 -11.22 -0.85
CA ARG A 80 11.10 -10.57 -1.90
C ARG A 80 10.63 -11.54 -2.98
N LYS A 81 11.40 -12.56 -3.34
CA LYS A 81 10.98 -13.61 -4.28
C LYS A 81 9.87 -14.50 -3.75
N GLU A 82 9.76 -14.62 -2.44
CA GLU A 82 8.69 -15.40 -1.79
C GLU A 82 7.36 -14.63 -1.74
N LEU A 83 7.40 -13.29 -1.82
CA LEU A 83 6.21 -12.45 -1.87
C LEU A 83 5.53 -12.56 -3.23
N LYS A 84 4.39 -13.25 -3.27
CA LYS A 84 3.58 -13.42 -4.47
C LYS A 84 2.24 -12.73 -4.31
N VAL A 85 1.76 -12.14 -5.39
CA VAL A 85 0.43 -11.55 -5.49
C VAL A 85 -0.30 -12.26 -6.63
N GLU A 86 -1.27 -13.10 -6.30
CA GLU A 86 -2.00 -13.87 -7.30
C GLU A 86 -3.30 -13.18 -7.73
N THR A 87 -3.90 -12.40 -6.84
CA THR A 87 -5.14 -11.67 -7.09
C THR A 87 -5.04 -10.26 -6.54
N LEU A 88 -5.62 -9.28 -7.26
CA LEU A 88 -5.71 -7.91 -6.79
C LEU A 88 -6.93 -7.78 -5.87
N SER A 89 -6.69 -7.56 -4.59
CA SER A 89 -7.71 -7.29 -3.58
C SER A 89 -7.09 -6.53 -2.41
N PHE A 90 -7.92 -5.94 -1.55
CA PHE A 90 -7.39 -5.36 -0.32
C PHE A 90 -6.77 -6.42 0.59
N ASN A 91 -7.32 -7.63 0.62
CA ASN A 91 -6.76 -8.74 1.40
C ASN A 91 -5.33 -9.06 0.99
N SER A 92 -5.08 -9.27 -0.30
CA SER A 92 -3.74 -9.57 -0.80
C SER A 92 -2.78 -8.38 -0.65
N PHE A 93 -3.27 -7.14 -0.82
CA PHE A 93 -2.49 -5.94 -0.52
C PHE A 93 -2.09 -5.87 0.96
N TYR A 94 -3.04 -6.12 1.87
CA TYR A 94 -2.75 -6.13 3.30
C TYR A 94 -1.68 -7.17 3.66
N GLU A 95 -1.83 -8.41 3.18
CA GLU A 95 -0.86 -9.49 3.41
C GLU A 95 0.53 -9.14 2.88
N TYR A 96 0.59 -8.55 1.67
CA TYR A 96 1.82 -8.05 1.08
C TYR A 96 2.44 -6.92 1.92
N ALA A 97 1.64 -5.91 2.27
CA ALA A 97 2.09 -4.76 3.04
C ALA A 97 2.61 -5.15 4.43
N MET A 98 1.96 -6.12 5.09
CA MET A 98 2.40 -6.61 6.42
C MET A 98 3.81 -7.21 6.40
N GLN A 99 4.24 -7.76 5.29
CA GLN A 99 5.58 -8.31 5.13
C GLN A 99 6.55 -7.24 4.57
N ARG A 100 6.08 -6.45 3.60
CA ARG A 100 6.96 -5.54 2.86
C ARG A 100 7.27 -4.22 3.58
N VAL A 101 6.33 -3.66 4.34
CA VAL A 101 6.55 -2.39 5.08
C VAL A 101 7.74 -2.47 6.04
N PRO A 102 7.86 -3.48 6.91
CA PRO A 102 9.03 -3.63 7.77
C PRO A 102 10.35 -3.73 7.00
N ASP A 103 10.35 -4.47 5.90
CA ASP A 103 11.55 -4.62 5.07
C ASP A 103 11.96 -3.30 4.42
N ILE A 104 11.03 -2.52 3.86
CA ILE A 104 11.32 -1.19 3.30
C ILE A 104 11.86 -0.25 4.38
N CYS A 105 11.25 -0.27 5.58
CA CYS A 105 11.73 0.55 6.69
C CYS A 105 13.17 0.19 7.07
N HIS A 106 13.50 -1.09 7.10
CA HIS A 106 14.85 -1.57 7.35
C HIS A 106 15.82 -1.17 6.22
N GLU A 107 15.47 -1.45 4.97
CA GLU A 107 16.29 -1.15 3.78
C GLU A 107 16.64 0.35 3.64
N ASN A 108 15.74 1.23 4.08
CA ASN A 108 15.87 2.68 3.92
C ASN A 108 16.12 3.42 5.25
N HIS A 109 16.37 2.70 6.34
CA HIS A 109 16.60 3.27 7.70
C HIS A 109 15.49 4.23 8.15
N ILE A 110 14.24 3.90 7.79
CA ILE A 110 13.09 4.71 8.17
C ILE A 110 12.75 4.39 9.63
N ALA A 111 13.14 5.27 10.52
CA ALA A 111 12.72 5.23 11.91
C ALA A 111 11.37 5.95 12.08
N ASN A 112 10.65 5.64 13.16
CA ASN A 112 9.44 6.33 13.60
C ASN A 112 8.21 6.18 12.68
N ILE A 113 8.08 5.06 11.98
CA ILE A 113 6.83 4.68 11.34
C ILE A 113 5.93 4.01 12.38
N ASP A 114 4.71 4.51 12.51
CA ASP A 114 3.70 3.90 13.35
C ASP A 114 3.05 2.69 12.64
N TYR A 115 3.88 1.65 12.49
CA TYR A 115 3.47 0.40 11.84
C TYR A 115 2.39 -0.34 12.62
N SER A 116 2.39 -0.22 13.95
CA SER A 116 1.39 -0.87 14.78
C SER A 116 -0.01 -0.29 14.56
N THR A 117 -0.13 1.04 14.50
CA THR A 117 -1.38 1.69 14.14
C THR A 117 -1.77 1.40 12.69
N PHE A 118 -0.83 1.42 11.74
CA PHE A 118 -1.10 1.02 10.37
C PHE A 118 -1.73 -0.38 10.31
N ARG A 119 -1.07 -1.37 10.92
CA ARG A 119 -1.56 -2.75 10.98
C ARG A 119 -2.94 -2.86 11.63
N TYR A 120 -3.13 -2.16 12.74
CA TYR A 120 -4.39 -2.21 13.50
C TYR A 120 -5.55 -1.61 12.71
N MET A 121 -5.38 -0.41 12.16
CA MET A 121 -6.42 0.28 11.39
C MET A 121 -6.77 -0.43 10.08
N MET A 122 -5.77 -0.94 9.37
CA MET A 122 -6.01 -1.66 8.12
C MET A 122 -6.67 -3.03 8.33
N LYS A 123 -6.53 -3.61 9.53
CA LYS A 123 -7.14 -4.92 9.86
C LYS A 123 -8.66 -4.90 9.79
N ASP A 124 -9.30 -3.75 10.01
CA ASP A 124 -10.77 -3.65 9.94
C ASP A 124 -11.31 -3.91 8.52
N PHE A 125 -10.51 -3.68 7.49
CA PHE A 125 -10.85 -3.95 6.09
C PHE A 125 -10.32 -5.30 5.58
N TYR A 126 -9.51 -5.99 6.39
CA TYR A 126 -9.02 -7.31 6.07
C TYR A 126 -10.05 -8.39 6.45
N ARG A 127 -9.91 -9.55 5.86
CA ARG A 127 -10.77 -10.75 6.05
C ARG A 127 -11.20 -10.95 7.51
N GLY A 128 -12.50 -10.93 7.74
CA GLY A 128 -13.10 -11.05 9.08
C GLY A 128 -13.08 -9.77 9.92
N GLY A 129 -12.64 -8.64 9.38
CA GLY A 129 -12.78 -7.33 9.98
C GLY A 129 -14.19 -6.76 9.80
N ASN A 130 -14.51 -5.67 10.50
CA ASN A 130 -15.85 -5.07 10.48
C ASN A 130 -16.26 -4.55 9.09
N HIS A 131 -15.27 -4.20 8.26
CA HIS A 131 -15.44 -3.60 6.93
C HIS A 131 -14.79 -4.45 5.82
N ASP A 132 -14.66 -5.77 6.04
CA ASP A 132 -13.98 -6.66 5.12
C ASP A 132 -14.58 -6.67 3.71
N LYS A 133 -15.90 -6.50 3.59
CA LYS A 133 -16.62 -6.46 2.32
C LYS A 133 -16.44 -5.14 1.56
N THR A 134 -16.15 -4.05 2.26
CA THR A 134 -16.08 -2.71 1.66
C THR A 134 -15.02 -2.59 0.56
N LEU A 135 -13.89 -3.30 0.72
CA LEU A 135 -12.75 -3.23 -0.21
C LEU A 135 -12.39 -4.58 -0.87
N ASN A 136 -13.13 -5.65 -0.58
CA ASN A 136 -12.80 -7.00 -1.07
C ASN A 136 -13.93 -7.64 -1.89
N GLU A 137 -15.06 -6.97 -2.06
CA GLU A 137 -16.09 -7.46 -2.99
C GLU A 137 -15.71 -7.07 -4.43
N ASP A 138 -15.98 -7.98 -5.35
CA ASP A 138 -15.79 -7.72 -6.78
C ASP A 138 -16.74 -6.62 -7.23
N LEU A 139 -16.24 -5.67 -7.99
CA LEU A 139 -17.06 -4.67 -8.62
C LEU A 139 -17.97 -5.37 -9.65
N ASP A 140 -19.27 -5.20 -9.51
CA ASP A 140 -20.21 -5.68 -10.52
C ASP A 140 -19.96 -4.95 -11.85
N SER A 141 -19.40 -5.68 -12.81
CA SER A 141 -19.05 -5.12 -14.13
C SER A 141 -20.26 -4.57 -14.87
N SER A 142 -21.48 -5.06 -14.56
CA SER A 142 -22.74 -4.55 -15.12
C SER A 142 -22.95 -3.07 -14.79
N LEU A 143 -22.40 -2.60 -13.67
CA LEU A 143 -22.47 -1.20 -13.25
C LEU A 143 -21.96 -0.23 -14.35
N PHE A 144 -20.98 -0.64 -15.15
CA PHE A 144 -20.46 0.19 -16.24
C PHE A 144 -21.40 0.27 -17.44
N ASP A 145 -22.31 -0.67 -17.58
CA ASP A 145 -23.31 -0.69 -18.67
C ASP A 145 -24.60 0.04 -18.34
N GLU A 146 -24.89 0.19 -17.03
CA GLU A 146 -26.09 0.88 -16.56
C GLU A 146 -26.10 2.35 -16.97
N THR A 147 -27.26 2.85 -17.41
CA THR A 147 -27.45 4.25 -17.80
C THR A 147 -27.86 5.15 -16.65
N PHE A 148 -28.43 4.59 -15.61
CA PHE A 148 -28.87 5.30 -14.40
C PHE A 148 -28.44 4.51 -13.18
N ILE A 149 -27.68 5.15 -12.28
CA ILE A 149 -27.18 4.55 -11.05
C ILE A 149 -27.48 5.51 -9.91
N VAL A 150 -27.95 4.96 -8.81
CA VAL A 150 -28.15 5.67 -7.55
C VAL A 150 -27.31 4.99 -6.47
N PHE A 151 -26.49 5.76 -5.80
CA PHE A 151 -25.77 5.33 -4.62
C PHE A 151 -26.44 5.93 -3.39
N GLU A 152 -27.04 5.09 -2.55
CA GLU A 152 -27.63 5.49 -1.28
C GLU A 152 -26.58 5.36 -0.18
N ILE A 153 -26.16 6.48 0.40
CA ILE A 153 -25.09 6.54 1.39
C ILE A 153 -25.52 7.13 2.73
N ASP A 154 -26.84 7.34 2.91
CA ASP A 154 -27.37 7.95 4.13
C ASP A 154 -27.01 7.15 5.41
N SER A 155 -26.97 5.82 5.30
CA SER A 155 -26.64 4.94 6.43
C SER A 155 -25.21 5.09 6.95
N ILE A 156 -24.30 5.65 6.16
CA ILE A 156 -22.88 5.81 6.51
C ILE A 156 -22.47 7.29 6.64
N LYS A 157 -23.37 8.23 6.45
CA LYS A 157 -23.08 9.67 6.41
C LYS A 157 -22.39 10.22 7.66
N ASP A 158 -22.68 9.62 8.82
CA ASP A 158 -22.11 10.02 10.11
C ASP A 158 -20.85 9.21 10.48
N ASP A 159 -20.43 8.27 9.62
CA ASP A 159 -19.20 7.49 9.82
C ASP A 159 -18.01 8.25 9.23
N PRO A 160 -17.08 8.76 10.06
CA PRO A 160 -15.96 9.58 9.61
C PRO A 160 -14.93 8.81 8.79
N LEU A 161 -15.00 7.48 8.75
CA LEU A 161 -14.10 6.61 8.00
C LEU A 161 -14.73 6.12 6.71
N LEU A 162 -15.95 5.58 6.80
CA LEU A 162 -16.62 4.97 5.64
C LEU A 162 -17.16 6.01 4.66
N PHE A 163 -17.70 7.12 5.14
CA PHE A 163 -18.32 8.12 4.25
C PHE A 163 -17.31 8.70 3.23
N PRO A 164 -16.12 9.20 3.64
CA PRO A 164 -15.13 9.67 2.67
C PRO A 164 -14.63 8.56 1.76
N LEU A 165 -14.41 7.35 2.28
CA LEU A 165 -13.91 6.20 1.50
C LEU A 165 -14.89 5.80 0.41
N VAL A 166 -16.16 5.62 0.75
CA VAL A 166 -17.21 5.24 -0.22
C VAL A 166 -17.44 6.35 -1.23
N THR A 167 -17.38 7.62 -0.81
CA THR A 167 -17.46 8.77 -1.72
C THR A 167 -16.35 8.74 -2.76
N LEU A 168 -15.10 8.43 -2.37
CA LEU A 168 -13.98 8.27 -3.30
C LEU A 168 -14.20 7.11 -4.29
N ILE A 169 -14.72 5.97 -3.82
CA ILE A 169 -15.05 4.83 -4.70
C ILE A 169 -16.12 5.23 -5.72
N ILE A 170 -17.19 5.91 -5.31
CA ILE A 170 -18.25 6.40 -6.21
C ILE A 170 -17.67 7.35 -7.25
N MET A 171 -16.81 8.28 -6.84
CA MET A 171 -16.15 9.21 -7.75
C MET A 171 -15.24 8.50 -8.75
N ASP A 172 -14.51 7.47 -8.32
CA ASP A 172 -13.68 6.67 -9.22
C ASP A 172 -14.52 5.91 -10.25
N VAL A 173 -15.61 5.27 -9.83
CA VAL A 173 -16.58 4.62 -10.74
C VAL A 173 -17.12 5.62 -11.78
N PHE A 174 -17.49 6.83 -11.36
CA PHE A 174 -17.96 7.87 -12.26
C PHE A 174 -16.87 8.27 -13.27
N LEU A 175 -15.64 8.50 -12.82
CA LEU A 175 -14.50 8.85 -13.69
C LEU A 175 -14.18 7.72 -14.67
N GLN A 176 -14.23 6.46 -14.26
CA GLN A 176 -14.04 5.32 -15.16
C GLN A 176 -15.15 5.26 -16.21
N LYS A 177 -16.42 5.44 -15.82
CA LYS A 177 -17.53 5.53 -16.79
C LYS A 177 -17.36 6.67 -17.79
N MET A 178 -16.80 7.80 -17.37
CA MET A 178 -16.51 8.91 -18.27
C MET A 178 -15.50 8.54 -19.36
N ARG A 179 -14.54 7.67 -19.04
CA ARG A 179 -13.51 7.23 -20.01
C ARG A 179 -14.02 6.17 -21.00
N ILE A 180 -14.93 5.30 -20.55
CA ILE A 180 -15.38 4.14 -21.35
C ILE A 180 -16.36 4.54 -22.47
N LYS A 181 -17.27 5.49 -22.24
CA LYS A 181 -18.32 5.86 -23.20
C LYS A 181 -18.25 7.37 -23.53
N LYS A 182 -18.30 7.72 -24.82
CA LYS A 182 -18.27 9.13 -25.31
C LYS A 182 -19.60 9.88 -25.12
N SER A 183 -20.59 9.31 -24.45
CA SER A 183 -21.88 9.95 -24.18
C SER A 183 -21.79 10.99 -23.07
N ARG A 184 -22.69 11.96 -23.05
CA ARG A 184 -22.85 12.90 -21.92
C ARG A 184 -23.16 12.13 -20.65
N LYS A 185 -22.56 12.57 -19.54
CA LYS A 185 -22.82 12.04 -18.20
C LYS A 185 -23.13 13.16 -17.27
N VAL A 186 -24.05 12.90 -16.34
CA VAL A 186 -24.46 13.84 -15.31
C VAL A 186 -24.26 13.17 -13.97
N LEU A 187 -23.55 13.83 -13.08
CA LEU A 187 -23.44 13.45 -11.67
C LEU A 187 -24.32 14.45 -10.88
N VAL A 188 -25.25 13.92 -10.11
CA VAL A 188 -26.07 14.70 -9.19
C VAL A 188 -25.67 14.28 -7.78
N ILE A 189 -25.28 15.24 -6.96
CA ILE A 189 -24.95 15.02 -5.56
C ILE A 189 -25.97 15.79 -4.74
N GLU A 190 -26.83 15.05 -4.06
CA GLU A 190 -27.77 15.65 -3.11
C GLU A 190 -27.04 15.96 -1.80
N GLU A 191 -27.42 17.04 -1.14
CA GLU A 191 -26.83 17.49 0.14
C GLU A 191 -25.28 17.62 0.12
N ALA A 192 -24.73 18.07 -1.01
CA ALA A 192 -23.27 18.19 -1.20
C ALA A 192 -22.54 19.02 -0.12
N TRP A 193 -23.28 19.85 0.64
CA TRP A 193 -22.71 20.64 1.75
C TRP A 193 -22.41 19.80 3.01
N LYS A 194 -22.82 18.52 3.03
CA LYS A 194 -22.51 17.57 4.12
C LYS A 194 -21.29 16.70 3.83
N ALA A 195 -20.78 16.76 2.60
CA ALA A 195 -19.66 15.93 2.10
C ALA A 195 -18.29 16.58 2.40
#